data_61d9ded010710fa56bbb4fc5325a2f16
#
_entry.id   61d9ded010710fa56bbb4fc5325a2f16
#
_cell.length_a   1.000
_cell.length_b   1.000
_cell.length_c   1.000
_cell.angle_alpha   90.00
_cell.angle_beta   90.00
_cell.angle_gamma   90.00
#
_symmetry.space_group_name_H-M   'P 1'
#
loop_
_entity.id
_entity.type
_entity.pdbx_description
1 polymer ?
#
loop_
_entity_poly.entity_id
_entity_poly.type
_entity_poly.pdbx_seq_one_letter_code
_entity_poly.pdbx_strand_id
1 'polypeptide(L)'
;GGISQFMKKLLTAYSMYFNAKYNRRGSLFEGPFKEKHIDVDEYLNWVFSYIHLNPIKLIDSSWKENGIHDMMIARNFMKGYKYSSYYDYFINSRPESAILNKDAFPEHFSQLNDLEDVVSEFDSFKKK
;
A
#
# COMPACT_ATOMS: atom_id res chain seq x y z
N GLY A 1 -10.37 -20.95 0.91
CA GLY A 1 -9.54 -20.90 -0.28
C GLY A 1 -8.06 -20.73 0.03
N GLY A 2 -7.21 -20.84 -0.99
CA GLY A 2 -5.74 -20.76 -0.85
C GLY A 2 -5.23 -19.46 -0.25
N ILE A 3 -5.83 -18.31 -0.61
CA ILE A 3 -5.43 -16.99 -0.09
C ILE A 3 -5.66 -16.91 1.43
N SER A 4 -6.84 -17.30 1.92
CA SER A 4 -7.13 -17.24 3.34
C SER A 4 -6.22 -18.15 4.17
N GLN A 5 -5.86 -19.33 3.65
CA GLN A 5 -4.91 -20.22 4.32
C GLN A 5 -3.48 -19.65 4.30
N PHE A 6 -3.07 -19.09 3.18
CA PHE A 6 -1.76 -18.42 3.06
C PHE A 6 -1.67 -17.27 4.07
N MET A 7 -2.65 -16.38 4.10
CA MET A 7 -2.68 -15.23 5.01
C MET A 7 -2.72 -15.67 6.48
N LYS A 8 -3.50 -16.70 6.82
CA LYS A 8 -3.50 -17.26 8.17
C LYS A 8 -2.09 -17.72 8.60
N LYS A 9 -1.40 -18.47 7.75
CA LYS A 9 -0.03 -18.94 8.05
C LYS A 9 0.95 -17.78 8.18
N LEU A 10 0.93 -16.84 7.22
CA LEU A 10 1.81 -15.68 7.20
C LEU A 10 1.63 -14.81 8.45
N LEU A 11 0.39 -14.42 8.77
CA LEU A 11 0.10 -13.54 9.90
C LEU A 11 0.38 -14.22 11.24
N THR A 12 0.13 -15.54 11.34
CA THR A 12 0.49 -16.31 12.54
C THR A 12 2.01 -16.36 12.73
N ALA A 13 2.75 -16.71 11.70
CA ALA A 13 4.22 -16.77 11.76
C ALA A 13 4.81 -15.40 12.10
N TYR A 14 4.31 -14.33 11.47
CA TYR A 14 4.76 -12.96 11.77
C TYR A 14 4.44 -12.57 13.21
N SER A 15 3.25 -12.86 13.72
CA SER A 15 2.87 -12.56 15.11
C SER A 15 3.75 -13.30 16.12
N MET A 16 4.07 -14.56 15.85
CA MET A 16 4.96 -15.35 16.70
C MET A 16 6.37 -14.76 16.70
N TYR A 17 6.92 -14.46 15.52
CA TYR A 17 8.23 -13.82 15.37
C TYR A 17 8.29 -12.47 16.11
N PHE A 18 7.30 -11.61 15.88
CA PHE A 18 7.25 -10.28 16.51
C PHE A 18 7.17 -10.37 18.03
N ASN A 19 6.29 -11.23 18.55
CA ASN A 19 6.13 -11.43 19.98
C ASN A 19 7.41 -11.97 20.64
N ALA A 20 8.08 -12.93 19.98
CA ALA A 20 9.38 -13.44 20.46
C ALA A 20 10.46 -12.35 20.44
N LYS A 21 10.57 -11.61 19.33
CA LYS A 21 11.59 -10.55 19.17
C LYS A 21 11.46 -9.42 20.18
N TYR A 22 10.24 -9.04 20.51
CA TYR A 22 9.97 -7.89 21.40
C TYR A 22 9.48 -8.30 22.78
N ASN A 23 9.62 -9.59 23.14
CA ASN A 23 9.18 -10.15 24.43
C ASN A 23 7.72 -9.77 24.78
N ARG A 24 6.83 -9.85 23.79
CA ARG A 24 5.41 -9.54 23.92
C ARG A 24 4.57 -10.82 23.97
N ARG A 25 3.32 -10.66 24.46
CA ARG A 25 2.30 -11.70 24.43
C ARG A 25 0.98 -11.11 23.89
N GLY A 26 0.12 -11.97 23.37
CA GLY A 26 -1.20 -11.59 22.88
C GLY A 26 -1.26 -11.33 21.37
N SER A 27 -2.44 -10.92 20.91
CA SER A 27 -2.69 -10.65 19.50
C SER A 27 -1.90 -9.44 18.99
N LEU A 28 -1.39 -9.55 17.78
CA LEU A 28 -0.75 -8.44 17.07
C LEU A 28 -1.75 -7.75 16.13
N PHE A 29 -2.74 -8.48 15.65
CA PHE A 29 -3.77 -7.99 14.75
C PHE A 29 -5.13 -7.93 15.46
N GLU A 30 -5.93 -6.95 15.10
CA GLU A 30 -7.24 -6.68 15.71
C GLU A 30 -8.27 -7.80 15.45
N GLY A 31 -8.08 -8.58 14.38
CA GLY A 31 -9.00 -9.66 14.02
C GLY A 31 -8.47 -10.56 12.91
N PRO A 32 -9.31 -11.49 12.42
CA PRO A 32 -8.93 -12.35 11.32
C PRO A 32 -8.78 -11.60 10.01
N PHE A 33 -7.99 -12.16 9.09
CA PHE A 33 -7.89 -11.66 7.72
C PHE A 33 -9.28 -11.60 7.08
N LYS A 34 -9.55 -10.48 6.42
CA LYS A 34 -10.76 -10.26 5.61
C LYS A 34 -10.34 -10.02 4.17
N GLU A 35 -11.07 -10.58 3.24
CA GLU A 35 -10.88 -10.39 1.81
C GLU A 35 -12.10 -9.70 1.21
N LYS A 36 -11.88 -8.89 0.19
CA LYS A 36 -12.93 -8.28 -0.62
C LYS A 36 -12.53 -8.44 -2.08
N HIS A 37 -13.44 -9.02 -2.87
CA HIS A 37 -13.26 -9.09 -4.31
C HIS A 37 -13.41 -7.69 -4.93
N ILE A 38 -12.54 -7.37 -5.88
CA ILE A 38 -12.60 -6.13 -6.67
C ILE A 38 -12.91 -6.56 -8.09
N ASP A 39 -14.07 -6.17 -8.60
CA ASP A 39 -14.64 -6.53 -9.90
C ASP A 39 -14.79 -5.34 -10.85
N VAL A 40 -14.40 -4.14 -10.42
CA VAL A 40 -14.50 -2.90 -11.19
C VAL A 40 -13.12 -2.25 -11.29
N ASP A 41 -12.66 -2.00 -12.50
CA ASP A 41 -11.32 -1.47 -12.77
C ASP A 41 -11.09 -0.10 -12.13
N GLU A 42 -12.08 0.80 -12.17
CA GLU A 42 -11.94 2.11 -11.51
C GLU A 42 -11.74 1.98 -10.00
N TYR A 43 -12.41 1.01 -9.38
CA TYR A 43 -12.22 0.75 -7.95
C TYR A 43 -10.84 0.13 -7.67
N LEU A 44 -10.34 -0.71 -8.57
CA LEU A 44 -8.97 -1.27 -8.48
C LEU A 44 -7.93 -0.15 -8.55
N ASN A 45 -8.09 0.79 -9.48
CA ASN A 45 -7.20 1.95 -9.64
C ASN A 45 -7.18 2.80 -8.37
N TRP A 46 -8.36 3.08 -7.81
CA TRP A 46 -8.47 3.82 -6.57
C TRP A 46 -7.79 3.10 -5.39
N VAL A 47 -8.02 1.79 -5.24
CA VAL A 47 -7.40 0.98 -4.17
C VAL A 47 -5.89 0.96 -4.31
N PHE A 48 -5.37 0.80 -5.53
CA PHE A 48 -3.94 0.84 -5.80
C PHE A 48 -3.34 2.18 -5.35
N SER A 49 -3.92 3.28 -5.79
CA SER A 49 -3.48 4.62 -5.42
C SER A 49 -3.58 4.85 -3.92
N TYR A 50 -4.70 4.47 -3.30
CA TYR A 50 -4.91 4.57 -1.85
C TYR A 50 -3.85 3.82 -1.04
N ILE A 51 -3.51 2.59 -1.42
CA ILE A 51 -2.50 1.78 -0.71
C ILE A 51 -1.14 2.48 -0.78
N HIS A 52 -0.76 3.02 -1.94
CA HIS A 52 0.52 3.67 -2.13
C HIS A 52 0.60 5.07 -1.48
N LEU A 53 -0.52 5.80 -1.40
CA LEU A 53 -0.58 7.10 -0.73
C LEU A 53 -0.76 7.00 0.79
N ASN A 54 -1.23 5.86 1.30
CA ASN A 54 -1.57 5.71 2.73
C ASN A 54 -0.42 6.06 3.70
N PRO A 55 0.87 5.80 3.40
CA PRO A 55 1.97 6.23 4.26
C PRO A 55 2.04 7.73 4.51
N ILE A 56 1.51 8.56 3.60
CA ILE A 56 1.45 10.02 3.75
C ILE A 56 0.71 10.43 5.02
N LYS A 57 -0.23 9.61 5.51
CA LYS A 57 -0.92 9.84 6.77
C LYS A 57 0.03 10.00 7.98
N LEU A 58 1.24 9.49 7.90
CA LEU A 58 2.25 9.62 8.96
C LEU A 58 2.81 11.04 9.09
N ILE A 59 2.73 11.84 8.01
CA ILE A 59 3.24 13.22 7.97
C ILE A 59 2.13 14.26 7.71
N ASP A 60 1.03 13.83 7.12
CA ASP A 60 -0.16 14.65 6.86
C ASP A 60 -1.41 13.82 7.17
N SER A 61 -1.94 13.96 8.38
CA SER A 61 -3.06 13.14 8.87
C SER A 61 -4.37 13.40 8.14
N SER A 62 -4.50 14.54 7.49
CA SER A 62 -5.71 15.00 6.79
C SER A 62 -5.64 14.91 5.26
N TRP A 63 -4.56 14.36 4.71
CA TRP A 63 -4.34 14.30 3.26
C TRP A 63 -5.53 13.70 2.49
N LYS A 64 -6.20 12.74 3.10
CA LYS A 64 -7.29 12.02 2.47
C LYS A 64 -8.53 12.88 2.27
N GLU A 65 -8.82 13.75 3.21
CA GLU A 65 -9.97 14.65 3.21
C GLU A 65 -9.67 15.95 2.45
N ASN A 66 -8.51 16.53 2.70
CA ASN A 66 -8.16 17.90 2.28
C ASN A 66 -7.16 17.94 1.11
N GLY A 67 -6.68 16.76 0.64
CA GLY A 67 -5.53 16.69 -0.27
C GLY A 67 -4.20 16.82 0.48
N ILE A 68 -3.10 16.61 -0.24
CA ILE A 68 -1.75 16.71 0.32
C ILE A 68 -1.36 18.18 0.41
N HIS A 69 -1.05 18.66 1.63
CA HIS A 69 -0.72 20.07 1.87
C HIS A 69 0.60 20.50 1.21
N ASP A 70 1.61 19.65 1.25
CA ASP A 70 2.93 19.93 0.66
C ASP A 70 3.42 18.71 -0.13
N MET A 71 3.31 18.81 -1.45
CA MET A 71 3.71 17.76 -2.38
C MET A 71 5.23 17.49 -2.36
N MET A 72 6.05 18.49 -2.10
CA MET A 72 7.51 18.33 -2.05
C MET A 72 7.91 17.52 -0.80
N ILE A 73 7.33 17.85 0.35
CA ILE A 73 7.55 17.10 1.60
C ILE A 73 7.05 15.67 1.42
N ALA A 74 5.84 15.48 0.88
CA ALA A 74 5.26 14.16 0.63
C ALA A 74 6.13 13.31 -0.31
N ARG A 75 6.61 13.89 -1.40
CA ARG A 75 7.50 13.22 -2.36
C ARG A 75 8.82 12.78 -1.72
N ASN A 76 9.45 13.66 -0.95
CA ASN A 76 10.70 13.34 -0.25
C ASN A 76 10.50 12.24 0.79
N PHE A 77 9.39 12.30 1.53
CA PHE A 77 9.01 11.25 2.48
C PHE A 77 8.81 9.91 1.78
N MET A 78 8.03 9.87 0.70
CA MET A 78 7.72 8.63 -0.03
C MET A 78 8.97 8.00 -0.65
N LYS A 79 9.93 8.80 -1.14
CA LYS A 79 11.23 8.31 -1.63
C LYS A 79 12.05 7.60 -0.55
N GLY A 80 11.92 8.00 0.70
CA GLY A 80 12.62 7.41 1.84
C GLY A 80 11.86 6.30 2.56
N TYR A 81 10.56 6.15 2.30
CA TYR A 81 9.70 5.22 3.05
C TYR A 81 9.81 3.78 2.53
N LYS A 82 10.64 2.99 3.19
CA LYS A 82 10.99 1.62 2.78
C LYS A 82 9.91 0.55 3.04
N TYR A 83 8.84 0.87 3.77
CA TYR A 83 7.78 -0.09 4.13
C TYR A 83 6.58 -0.07 3.18
N SER A 84 6.75 0.55 2.00
CA SER A 84 5.76 0.56 0.94
C SER A 84 6.36 0.08 -0.37
N SER A 85 5.56 -0.59 -1.20
CA SER A 85 5.92 -0.93 -2.58
C SER A 85 5.96 0.29 -3.52
N TYR A 86 5.57 1.47 -3.05
CA TYR A 86 5.71 2.72 -3.81
C TYR A 86 7.13 2.89 -4.37
N TYR A 87 8.15 2.61 -3.54
CA TYR A 87 9.54 2.68 -3.96
C TYR A 87 9.84 1.77 -5.16
N ASP A 88 9.33 0.55 -5.14
CA ASP A 88 9.58 -0.47 -6.16
C ASP A 88 8.82 -0.21 -7.47
N TYR A 89 7.70 0.51 -7.40
CA TYR A 89 6.94 0.91 -8.59
C TYR A 89 7.48 2.18 -9.23
N PHE A 90 7.89 3.19 -8.44
CA PHE A 90 8.08 4.57 -8.94
C PHE A 90 9.51 5.11 -8.79
N ILE A 91 10.38 4.46 -8.02
CA ILE A 91 11.72 4.98 -7.75
C ILE A 91 12.81 4.07 -8.29
N ASN A 92 12.95 2.87 -7.74
CA ASN A 92 13.97 1.91 -8.13
C ASN A 92 13.62 0.51 -7.63
N SER A 93 14.31 -0.51 -8.17
CA SER A 93 14.17 -1.89 -7.71
C SER A 93 15.10 -2.18 -6.52
N ARG A 94 14.63 -3.01 -5.61
CA ARG A 94 15.37 -3.54 -4.45
C ARG A 94 15.04 -5.03 -4.26
N PRO A 95 15.74 -5.78 -3.39
CA PRO A 95 15.50 -7.22 -3.22
C PRO A 95 14.04 -7.55 -2.90
N GLU A 96 13.33 -6.70 -2.15
CA GLU A 96 11.92 -6.86 -1.81
C GLU A 96 10.99 -6.81 -3.03
N SER A 97 11.42 -6.21 -4.13
CA SER A 97 10.65 -6.18 -5.40
C SER A 97 10.36 -7.58 -5.95
N ALA A 98 11.14 -8.59 -5.53
CA ALA A 98 10.94 -9.98 -5.97
C ALA A 98 9.58 -10.58 -5.57
N ILE A 99 8.88 -9.98 -4.60
CA ILE A 99 7.53 -10.40 -4.20
C ILE A 99 6.43 -9.75 -5.04
N LEU A 100 6.76 -8.76 -5.87
CA LEU A 100 5.81 -8.05 -6.70
C LEU A 100 5.69 -8.71 -8.07
N ASN A 101 4.46 -8.91 -8.51
CA ASN A 101 4.16 -9.27 -9.90
C ASN A 101 3.52 -8.05 -10.59
N LYS A 102 4.37 -7.20 -11.17
CA LYS A 102 3.91 -5.96 -11.83
C LYS A 102 3.02 -6.25 -13.04
N ASP A 103 3.26 -7.37 -13.73
CA ASP A 103 2.50 -7.78 -14.92
C ASP A 103 1.09 -8.29 -14.57
N ALA A 104 0.81 -8.54 -13.30
CA ALA A 104 -0.54 -8.91 -12.85
C ALA A 104 -1.51 -7.72 -12.78
N PHE A 105 -1.00 -6.49 -12.89
CA PHE A 105 -1.82 -5.28 -12.87
C PHE A 105 -2.11 -4.80 -14.29
N PRO A 106 -3.25 -4.10 -14.51
CA PRO A 106 -3.56 -3.47 -15.79
C PRO A 106 -2.44 -2.54 -16.28
N GLU A 107 -2.26 -2.43 -17.60
CA GLU A 107 -1.25 -1.56 -18.22
C GLU A 107 -1.32 -0.11 -17.76
N HIS A 108 -2.51 0.34 -17.38
CA HIS A 108 -2.73 1.68 -16.82
C HIS A 108 -1.76 2.03 -15.68
N PHE A 109 -1.44 1.08 -14.80
CA PHE A 109 -0.50 1.35 -13.70
C PHE A 109 0.95 1.52 -14.16
N SER A 110 1.31 0.98 -15.31
CA SER A 110 2.64 1.19 -15.90
C SER A 110 2.82 2.61 -16.46
N GLN A 111 1.73 3.36 -16.64
CA GLN A 111 1.72 4.74 -17.13
C GLN A 111 1.87 5.78 -16.01
N LEU A 112 1.68 5.37 -14.74
CA LEU A 112 1.90 6.24 -13.59
C LEU A 112 3.41 6.35 -13.33
N ASN A 113 3.93 7.57 -13.33
CA ASN A 113 5.37 7.82 -13.28
C ASN A 113 5.83 8.39 -11.94
N ASP A 114 4.97 9.11 -11.23
CA ASP A 114 5.33 9.81 -10.00
C ASP A 114 4.17 9.93 -9.01
N LEU A 115 4.42 10.66 -7.92
CA LEU A 115 3.45 10.87 -6.85
C LEU A 115 2.22 11.64 -7.34
N GLU A 116 2.40 12.59 -8.22
CA GLU A 116 1.33 13.43 -8.77
C GLU A 116 0.35 12.61 -9.60
N ASP A 117 0.85 11.68 -10.40
CA ASP A 117 0.01 10.77 -11.18
C ASP A 117 -0.84 9.91 -10.24
N VAL A 118 -0.23 9.35 -9.18
CA VAL A 118 -0.94 8.53 -8.19
C VAL A 118 -2.00 9.32 -7.42
N VAL A 119 -1.72 10.58 -7.07
CA VAL A 119 -2.68 11.48 -6.42
C VAL A 119 -3.82 11.83 -7.37
N SER A 120 -3.51 12.15 -8.63
CA SER A 120 -4.52 12.45 -9.65
C SER A 120 -5.49 11.28 -9.85
N GLU A 121 -4.96 10.06 -9.92
CA GLU A 121 -5.76 8.85 -10.03
C GLU A 121 -6.67 8.65 -8.81
N PHE A 122 -6.14 8.83 -7.61
CA PHE A 122 -6.91 8.77 -6.37
C PHE A 122 -8.06 9.79 -6.33
N ASP A 123 -7.79 11.03 -6.72
CA ASP A 123 -8.77 12.11 -6.68
C ASP A 123 -9.84 12.00 -7.79
N SER A 124 -9.52 11.35 -8.90
CA SER A 124 -10.48 11.12 -9.99
C SER A 124 -11.68 10.29 -9.53
N PHE A 125 -11.47 9.37 -8.62
CA PHE A 125 -12.54 8.52 -8.07
C PHE A 125 -13.44 9.26 -7.07
N LYS A 126 -12.89 10.25 -6.34
CA LYS A 126 -13.67 11.04 -5.36
C LYS A 126 -14.69 11.97 -6.01
N LYS A 127 -14.50 12.31 -7.28
CA LYS A 127 -15.36 13.25 -8.02
C LYS A 127 -16.58 12.59 -8.66
N LYS A 128 -16.70 11.27 -8.59
CA LYS A 128 -17.83 10.47 -9.03
C LYS A 128 -18.76 10.16 -7.87
#